data_13239e69f92c5f0991736c4c2bb4d530
#
_entry.id   13239e69f92c5f0991736c4c2bb4d530
#
_cell.length_a   1.000
_cell.length_b   1.000
_cell.length_c   1.000
_cell.angle_alpha   90.00
_cell.angle_beta   90.00
_cell.angle_gamma   90.00
#
_symmetry.space_group_name_H-M   'P 1'
#
loop_
_entity.id
_entity.type
_entity.pdbx_description
1 polymer ?
#
loop_
_entity_poly.entity_id
_entity_poly.type
_entity_poly.pdbx_seq_one_letter_code
_entity_poly.pdbx_strand_id
1 'polypeptide(L)' 'MIEVYKDWVIDVDSRQYITGKRYRDKKGNVSMSNQRYFRTLSQAVADIAERVSKER' A
#
# COMPACT_ATOMS: atom_id res chain seq x y z
N MET A 1 -8.15 3.65 4.32
CA MET A 1 -6.86 3.53 3.59
C MET A 1 -5.92 4.63 4.06
N ILE A 2 -4.70 4.26 4.40
CA ILE A 2 -3.71 5.19 4.94
C ILE A 2 -2.71 5.54 3.84
N GLU A 3 -2.56 6.81 3.51
CA GLU A 3 -1.56 7.27 2.56
C GLU A 3 -0.20 7.38 3.26
N VAL A 4 0.80 6.68 2.72
CA VAL A 4 2.15 6.69 3.29
C VAL A 4 3.07 7.60 2.50
N TYR A 5 3.09 7.42 1.17
CA TYR A 5 3.95 8.20 0.29
C TYR A 5 3.41 8.16 -1.13
N LYS A 6 3.05 9.33 -1.69
CA LYS A 6 2.45 9.43 -3.02
C LYS A 6 1.27 8.46 -3.16
N ASP A 7 1.34 7.52 -4.08
CA ASP A 7 0.29 6.53 -4.30
C ASP A 7 0.46 5.25 -3.47
N TRP A 8 1.52 5.18 -2.66
CA TRP A 8 1.74 4.04 -1.77
C TRP A 8 0.86 4.16 -0.54
N VAL A 9 0.02 3.16 -0.33
CA VAL A 9 -1.01 3.18 0.71
C VAL A 9 -1.03 1.88 1.50
N ILE A 10 -1.59 1.95 2.70
CA ILE A 10 -1.85 0.78 3.54
C ILE A 10 -3.35 0.72 3.80
N ASP A 11 -3.95 -0.41 3.47
CA ASP A 11 -5.32 -0.70 3.86
C ASP A 11 -5.32 -1.59 5.09
N VAL A 12 -6.30 -1.40 5.96
CA VAL A 12 -6.40 -2.17 7.21
C VAL A 12 -7.58 -3.10 7.13
N ASP A 13 -7.30 -4.40 7.25
CA ASP A 13 -8.29 -5.42 7.40
C ASP A 13 -8.33 -5.86 8.87
N SER A 14 -9.35 -6.62 9.26
CA SER A 14 -9.56 -7.03 10.66
C SER A 14 -8.37 -7.74 11.31
N ARG A 15 -7.51 -8.38 10.51
CA ARG A 15 -6.39 -9.18 11.02
C ARG A 15 -5.04 -8.87 10.38
N GLN A 16 -5.00 -7.93 9.43
CA GLN A 16 -3.77 -7.70 8.68
C GLN A 16 -3.73 -6.32 8.05
N TYR A 17 -2.53 -5.94 7.65
CA TYR A 17 -2.28 -4.70 6.94
C TYR A 17 -1.88 -5.03 5.51
N ILE A 18 -2.49 -4.36 4.55
CA ILE A 18 -2.29 -4.61 3.13
C ILE A 18 -1.58 -3.40 2.52
N THR A 19 -0.38 -3.60 2.01
CA THR A 19 0.34 -2.54 1.31
C THR A 19 0.10 -2.64 -0.19
N GLY A 20 0.16 -1.52 -0.88
CA GLY A 20 0.01 -1.50 -2.31
C GLY A 20 0.14 -0.11 -2.89
N LYS A 21 0.10 -0.04 -4.20
CA LYS A 21 0.13 1.23 -4.92
C LYS A 21 -1.27 1.53 -5.44
N ARG A 22 -1.80 2.69 -5.04
CA ARG A 22 -3.12 3.13 -5.45
C ARG A 22 -3.11 3.55 -6.92
N TYR A 23 -4.15 3.17 -7.64
CA TYR A 23 -4.35 3.64 -9.00
C TYR A 23 -5.85 3.80 -9.27
N ARG A 24 -6.17 4.58 -10.30
CA ARG A 24 -7.54 4.73 -10.79
C ARG A 24 -7.69 4.01 -12.12
N ASP A 25 -8.79 3.28 -12.27
CA ASP A 25 -9.11 2.66 -13.54
C ASP A 25 -9.81 3.66 -14.48
N LYS A 26 -10.18 3.19 -15.66
CA LYS A 26 -10.84 4.03 -16.67
C LYS A 26 -12.20 4.56 -16.24
N LYS A 27 -12.83 3.89 -15.26
CA LYS A 27 -14.13 4.30 -14.71
C LYS A 27 -14.00 5.24 -13.52
N GLY A 28 -12.78 5.54 -13.09
CA GLY A 28 -12.53 6.39 -11.95
C GLY A 28 -12.53 5.66 -10.61
N ASN A 29 -12.66 4.34 -10.59
CA ASN A 29 -12.61 3.55 -9.37
C ASN A 29 -11.17 3.45 -8.86
N VAL A 30 -11.00 3.59 -7.55
CA VAL A 30 -9.69 3.46 -6.92
C VAL A 30 -9.45 2.00 -6.56
N SER A 31 -8.27 1.50 -6.91
CA SER A 31 -7.85 0.14 -6.62
C SER A 31 -6.39 0.12 -6.18
N MET A 32 -5.90 -1.05 -5.79
CA MET A 32 -4.51 -1.22 -5.35
C MET A 32 -3.84 -2.30 -6.19
N SER A 33 -2.60 -2.02 -6.59
CA SER A 33 -1.75 -2.99 -7.30
C SER A 33 -0.55 -3.38 -6.42
N ASN A 34 0.08 -4.50 -6.75
CA ASN A 34 1.27 -5.00 -6.05
C ASN A 34 1.03 -5.17 -4.56
N GLN A 35 -0.10 -5.76 -4.20
CA GLN A 35 -0.50 -5.93 -2.80
C GLN A 35 0.38 -6.93 -2.07
N ARG A 36 0.70 -6.60 -0.82
CA ARG A 36 1.36 -7.50 0.12
C ARG A 36 0.66 -7.41 1.46
N TYR A 37 0.68 -8.51 2.21
CA TYR A 37 -0.05 -8.64 3.46
C TYR A 37 0.93 -8.77 4.63
N PHE A 38 0.68 -8.02 5.70
CA PHE A 38 1.52 -8.01 6.90
C PHE A 38 0.66 -8.09 8.14
N ARG A 39 1.22 -8.63 9.21
CA ARG A 39 0.52 -8.75 10.49
C ARG A 39 0.64 -7.49 11.35
N THR A 40 1.67 -6.68 11.13
CA THR A 40 1.90 -5.48 11.91
C THR A 40 2.04 -4.27 11.01
N LEU A 41 1.65 -3.11 11.52
CA LEU A 41 1.79 -1.85 10.82
C LEU A 41 3.27 -1.53 10.55
N SER A 42 4.12 -1.84 11.51
CA SER A 42 5.56 -1.61 11.41
C SER A 42 6.16 -2.34 10.19
N GLN A 43 5.77 -3.59 9.98
CA GLN A 43 6.21 -4.37 8.82
C GLN A 43 5.68 -3.78 7.51
N ALA A 44 4.43 -3.33 7.51
CA ALA A 44 3.80 -2.74 6.33
C ALA A 44 4.51 -1.44 5.93
N VAL A 45 4.79 -0.58 6.90
CA VAL A 45 5.50 0.68 6.64
C VAL A 45 6.91 0.43 6.12
N ALA A 46 7.61 -0.54 6.69
CA ALA A 46 8.95 -0.92 6.25
C ALA A 46 8.95 -1.43 4.81
N ASP A 47 7.94 -2.20 4.44
CA ASP A 47 7.79 -2.69 3.07
C ASP A 47 7.63 -1.53 2.07
N ILE A 48 6.77 -0.58 2.39
CA ILE A 48 6.56 0.58 1.53
C ILE A 48 7.82 1.41 1.41
N ALA A 49 8.52 1.65 2.51
CA ALA A 49 9.77 2.41 2.50
C ALA A 49 10.80 1.77 1.58
N GLU A 50 10.91 0.45 1.59
CA GLU A 50 11.82 -0.29 0.73
C GLU A 50 11.42 -0.16 -0.74
N ARG A 51 10.13 -0.31 -1.05
CA ARG A 51 9.64 -0.19 -2.42
C ARG A 51 9.83 1.21 -2.99
N VAL A 52 9.56 2.24 -2.19
CA VAL A 52 9.76 3.63 -2.60
C VAL A 52 11.23 3.90 -2.87
N SER A 53 12.11 3.35 -2.05
CA SER A 53 13.55 3.48 -2.23
C SER A 53 14.00 2.89 -3.57
N LYS A 54 13.39 1.79 -4.00
CA LYS A 54 13.72 1.13 -5.27
C LYS A 54 13.16 1.86 -6.49
N GLU A 55 12.17 2.71 -6.32
CA GLU A 55 11.59 3.48 -7.42
C GLU A 55 12.43 4.68 -7.85
N ARG A 56 13.38 5.07 -7.05
CA ARG A 56 14.24 6.22 -7.35
C ARG A 56 15.31 5.90 -8.38
#